data_a4f1a1564fa86241fb539ac33f798780
#
_entry.id   a4f1a1564fa86241fb539ac33f798780
#
_cell.length_a   1.000
_cell.length_b   1.000
_cell.length_c   1.000
_cell.angle_alpha   90.00
_cell.angle_beta   90.00
_cell.angle_gamma   90.00
#
_symmetry.space_group_name_H-M   'P 1'
#
loop_
_entity.id
_entity.type
_entity.pdbx_description
1 polymer ?
#
loop_
_entity_poly.entity_id
_entity_poly.type
_entity_poly.pdbx_seq_one_letter_code
_entity_poly.pdbx_strand_id
1 'polypeptide(L)'
;DLRHTNYRLDLKVAPGIMYHSDHYAIGFSYIFSKNSESVSAEEIGTAATPYYAFLDKGLMYGAYEAWSGSGVHLSESGINGFPIKELSHGAAVQAQWGSLYGDVEYLHSSGTAGEKEVIWFKFPAHRITSHLRYRFAKGSTEHFLRINLSWSRQTNDENVLGQEISNGITTTHVYGSNRIFERKALSVQPEYELIAPKGELRVGAEISSFKSMTTQMYPYVASQTMTCGRVYASGVLHAGRFDVKAAASLSIGDFTEKSRTTETTAEPGDPPYRLTDYYHLQNEYATAPRATVNVGLRYHFHRGIYAEIQGGYTHGFNLEYIAGSSRWNETIKLGYTF
;
A
#
# COMPACT_ATOMS: atom_id res chain seq x y z
N ASP A 1 -11.55 -27.89 1.18
CA ASP A 1 -11.28 -26.55 0.67
C ASP A 1 -11.79 -25.51 1.66
N LEU A 2 -10.95 -24.51 1.97
CA LEU A 2 -11.34 -23.33 2.73
C LEU A 2 -11.96 -22.30 1.80
N ARG A 3 -13.16 -21.84 2.11
CA ARG A 3 -13.78 -20.67 1.47
C ARG A 3 -13.56 -19.44 2.34
N HIS A 4 -13.01 -18.41 1.74
CA HIS A 4 -12.80 -17.11 2.38
C HIS A 4 -13.88 -16.13 1.92
N THR A 5 -14.48 -15.43 2.87
CA THR A 5 -15.35 -14.29 2.59
C THR A 5 -14.79 -13.07 3.29
N ASN A 6 -14.48 -12.03 2.52
CA ASN A 6 -14.01 -10.75 3.03
C ASN A 6 -15.16 -9.75 3.07
N TYR A 7 -15.37 -9.17 4.25
CA TYR A 7 -16.26 -8.04 4.44
C TYR A 7 -15.41 -6.80 4.67
N ARG A 8 -15.55 -5.82 3.78
CA ARG A 8 -14.82 -4.55 3.88
C ARG A 8 -15.78 -3.38 3.85
N LEU A 9 -15.62 -2.47 4.78
CA LEU A 9 -16.29 -1.18 4.81
C LEU A 9 -15.24 -0.07 4.75
N ASP A 10 -15.35 0.78 3.75
CA ASP A 10 -14.58 2.03 3.63
C ASP A 10 -15.55 3.20 3.61
N LEU A 11 -15.47 4.06 4.62
CA LEU A 11 -16.23 5.30 4.71
C LEU A 11 -15.26 6.47 4.85
N LYS A 12 -15.36 7.47 3.96
CA LYS A 12 -14.62 8.73 4.07
C LYS A 12 -15.61 9.90 3.96
N VAL A 13 -15.55 10.81 4.91
CA VAL A 13 -16.32 12.06 4.93
C VAL A 13 -15.36 13.21 5.13
N ALA A 14 -15.42 14.22 4.26
CA ALA A 14 -14.50 15.35 4.28
C ALA A 14 -15.27 16.68 4.07
N PRO A 15 -16.03 17.17 5.09
CA PRO A 15 -16.64 18.48 5.02
C PRO A 15 -15.56 19.55 5.01
N GLY A 16 -15.77 20.59 4.21
CA GLY A 16 -14.83 21.69 4.09
C GLY A 16 -15.48 23.00 3.77
N ILE A 17 -14.72 24.06 3.93
CA ILE A 17 -15.08 25.42 3.53
C ILE A 17 -14.00 25.95 2.60
N MET A 18 -14.38 26.78 1.65
CA MET A 18 -13.49 27.45 0.74
C MET A 18 -13.83 28.94 0.66
N TYR A 19 -12.82 29.76 0.82
CA TYR A 19 -12.87 31.16 0.48
C TYR A 19 -12.22 31.38 -0.88
N HIS A 20 -12.89 32.10 -1.74
CA HIS A 20 -12.44 32.40 -3.09
C HIS A 20 -12.52 33.90 -3.36
N SER A 21 -11.45 34.46 -3.93
CA SER A 21 -11.38 35.83 -4.48
C SER A 21 -10.84 35.76 -5.91
N ASP A 22 -10.77 36.90 -6.59
CA ASP A 22 -10.27 36.98 -7.97
C ASP A 22 -8.80 36.54 -8.11
N HIS A 23 -8.01 36.60 -7.05
CA HIS A 23 -6.57 36.39 -7.07
C HIS A 23 -6.10 35.14 -6.32
N TYR A 24 -6.89 34.68 -5.35
CA TYR A 24 -6.51 33.52 -4.54
C TYR A 24 -7.71 32.76 -4.00
N ALA A 25 -7.52 31.50 -3.72
CA ALA A 25 -8.47 30.66 -3.01
C ALA A 25 -7.76 29.94 -1.86
N ILE A 26 -8.45 29.82 -0.72
CA ILE A 26 -7.98 29.05 0.42
C ILE A 26 -9.11 28.17 0.89
N GLY A 27 -8.83 26.88 1.05
CA GLY A 27 -9.78 25.88 1.56
C GLY A 27 -9.26 25.18 2.78
N PHE A 28 -10.16 24.80 3.65
CA PHE A 28 -9.93 23.94 4.80
C PHE A 28 -10.96 22.81 4.81
N SER A 29 -10.51 21.59 5.07
CA SER A 29 -11.37 20.43 5.22
C SER A 29 -10.99 19.64 6.47
N TYR A 30 -11.98 19.20 7.20
CA TYR A 30 -11.82 18.14 8.20
C TYR A 30 -12.05 16.80 7.53
N ILE A 31 -11.23 15.81 7.88
CA ILE A 31 -11.30 14.47 7.28
C ILE A 31 -11.59 13.46 8.37
N PHE A 32 -12.65 12.69 8.15
CA PHE A 32 -12.99 11.53 8.93
C PHE A 32 -12.99 10.31 8.01
N SER A 33 -12.35 9.22 8.44
CA SER A 33 -12.39 7.95 7.71
C SER A 33 -12.54 6.80 8.70
N LYS A 34 -13.37 5.84 8.32
CA LYS A 34 -13.56 4.58 9.07
C LYS A 34 -13.40 3.43 8.10
N ASN A 35 -12.43 2.59 8.37
CA ASN A 35 -12.19 1.37 7.62
C ASN A 35 -12.41 0.18 8.55
N SER A 36 -13.04 -0.85 8.04
CA SER A 36 -13.13 -2.13 8.74
C SER A 36 -13.05 -3.27 7.75
N GLU A 37 -12.33 -4.30 8.14
CA GLU A 37 -12.20 -5.52 7.37
C GLU A 37 -12.35 -6.71 8.31
N SER A 38 -13.11 -7.72 7.89
CA SER A 38 -13.20 -9.00 8.56
C SER A 38 -13.17 -10.12 7.53
N VAL A 39 -12.48 -11.18 7.86
CA VAL A 39 -12.37 -12.39 7.04
C VAL A 39 -13.08 -13.50 7.76
N SER A 40 -14.00 -14.20 7.11
CA SER A 40 -14.49 -15.48 7.58
C SER A 40 -14.01 -16.56 6.62
N ALA A 41 -13.57 -17.69 7.15
CA ALA A 41 -13.19 -18.84 6.38
C ALA A 41 -13.99 -20.06 6.87
N GLU A 42 -14.65 -20.74 5.95
CA GLU A 42 -15.41 -21.96 6.23
C GLU A 42 -14.73 -23.16 5.57
N GLU A 43 -14.63 -24.25 6.30
CA GLU A 43 -14.17 -25.51 5.74
C GLU A 43 -15.31 -26.19 4.98
N ILE A 44 -15.03 -26.57 3.73
CA ILE A 44 -15.98 -27.35 2.92
C ILE A 44 -15.35 -28.69 2.61
N GLY A 45 -15.86 -29.72 3.24
CA GLY A 45 -15.44 -31.10 3.02
C GLY A 45 -15.24 -31.85 4.34
N THR A 46 -15.00 -33.16 4.22
CA THR A 46 -14.86 -34.08 5.35
C THR A 46 -13.41 -34.51 5.59
N ALA A 47 -12.45 -33.94 4.90
CA ALA A 47 -11.04 -34.30 5.05
C ALA A 47 -10.46 -33.59 6.29
N ALA A 48 -10.03 -34.36 7.26
CA ALA A 48 -9.26 -33.87 8.42
C ALA A 48 -7.84 -33.45 7.99
N THR A 49 -7.75 -32.36 7.23
CA THR A 49 -6.45 -31.80 6.84
C THR A 49 -6.06 -30.76 7.88
N PRO A 50 -4.87 -30.83 8.49
CA PRO A 50 -4.43 -29.81 9.41
C PRO A 50 -4.25 -28.47 8.65
N TYR A 51 -4.91 -27.43 9.13
CA TYR A 51 -4.75 -26.08 8.62
C TYR A 51 -3.76 -25.32 9.48
N TYR A 52 -2.92 -24.54 8.81
CA TYR A 52 -1.99 -23.63 9.47
C TYR A 52 -2.34 -22.20 9.07
N ALA A 53 -2.41 -21.32 10.05
CA ALA A 53 -2.53 -19.89 9.84
C ALA A 53 -1.26 -19.18 10.31
N PHE A 54 -0.82 -18.17 9.58
CA PHE A 54 0.34 -17.37 9.92
C PHE A 54 -0.10 -15.95 10.24
N LEU A 55 0.35 -15.44 11.36
CA LEU A 55 0.27 -14.04 11.69
C LEU A 55 1.65 -13.41 11.46
N ASP A 56 1.77 -12.61 10.42
CA ASP A 56 2.97 -11.80 10.20
C ASP A 56 2.94 -10.57 11.12
N LYS A 57 3.84 -10.53 12.08
CA LYS A 57 3.97 -9.44 13.05
C LYS A 57 4.90 -8.31 12.56
N GLY A 58 5.35 -8.36 11.34
CA GLY A 58 6.26 -7.41 10.73
C GLY A 58 7.05 -8.03 9.61
N LEU A 59 8.36 -7.83 9.56
CA LEU A 59 9.22 -8.45 8.56
C LEU A 59 9.15 -9.97 8.68
N MET A 60 8.57 -10.67 7.77
CA MET A 60 8.29 -12.13 7.73
C MET A 60 9.35 -13.05 8.36
N TYR A 61 10.55 -12.55 8.50
CA TYR A 61 11.65 -13.28 9.11
C TYR A 61 11.74 -13.04 10.62
N GLY A 62 11.44 -14.06 11.41
CA GLY A 62 11.58 -14.04 12.87
C GLY A 62 10.51 -13.26 13.64
N ALA A 63 9.52 -12.70 12.96
CA ALA A 63 8.43 -11.94 13.56
C ALA A 63 7.06 -12.42 13.08
N TYR A 64 6.87 -13.71 13.10
CA TYR A 64 5.60 -14.36 12.77
C TYR A 64 5.19 -15.34 13.86
N GLU A 65 3.91 -15.66 13.87
CA GLU A 65 3.34 -16.69 14.71
C GLU A 65 2.56 -17.68 13.84
N ALA A 66 2.79 -18.96 14.04
CA ALA A 66 2.08 -20.01 13.34
C ALA A 66 1.06 -20.66 14.29
N TRP A 67 -0.16 -20.83 13.81
CA TRP A 67 -1.22 -21.53 14.53
C TRP A 67 -1.62 -22.80 13.79
N SER A 68 -1.73 -23.89 14.54
CA SER A 68 -2.35 -25.13 14.04
C SER A 68 -3.85 -25.12 14.29
N GLY A 69 -4.62 -25.97 13.59
CA GLY A 69 -6.07 -26.00 13.56
C GLY A 69 -6.83 -26.13 14.88
N SER A 70 -6.14 -26.28 16.00
CA SER A 70 -6.68 -26.23 17.36
C SER A 70 -6.42 -24.92 18.10
N GLY A 71 -5.88 -23.92 17.41
CA GLY A 71 -5.58 -22.60 17.99
C GLY A 71 -6.83 -21.78 18.32
N VAL A 72 -6.66 -20.77 19.16
CA VAL A 72 -7.73 -19.91 19.69
C VAL A 72 -8.59 -19.24 18.59
N HIS A 73 -8.08 -19.14 17.37
CA HIS A 73 -8.71 -18.46 16.24
C HIS A 73 -9.25 -19.40 15.15
N LEU A 74 -9.07 -20.72 15.33
CA LEU A 74 -9.60 -21.74 14.43
C LEU A 74 -10.67 -22.54 15.20
N SER A 75 -11.93 -22.24 14.97
CA SER A 75 -13.04 -23.02 15.50
C SER A 75 -13.44 -24.11 14.50
N GLU A 76 -14.25 -25.09 14.94
CA GLU A 76 -14.87 -26.09 14.04
C GLU A 76 -15.70 -25.46 12.92
N SER A 77 -16.13 -24.21 13.08
CA SER A 77 -16.84 -23.41 12.09
C SER A 77 -15.93 -22.53 11.22
N GLY A 78 -14.61 -22.67 11.29
CA GLY A 78 -13.63 -21.91 10.51
C GLY A 78 -12.93 -20.79 11.28
N ILE A 79 -12.14 -20.01 10.58
CA ILE A 79 -11.47 -18.82 11.11
C ILE A 79 -12.52 -17.75 11.28
N ASN A 80 -13.00 -17.52 12.48
CA ASN A 80 -13.81 -16.36 12.80
C ASN A 80 -12.93 -15.13 12.84
N GLY A 81 -13.08 -14.33 11.81
CA GLY A 81 -12.30 -13.23 11.43
C GLY A 81 -11.66 -12.42 12.53
N PHE A 82 -10.44 -12.14 12.32
CA PHE A 82 -9.65 -11.15 13.04
C PHE A 82 -10.10 -9.77 12.57
N PRO A 83 -11.15 -9.16 13.12
CA PRO A 83 -11.67 -7.90 12.59
C PRO A 83 -10.63 -6.81 12.77
N ILE A 84 -10.24 -6.22 11.66
CA ILE A 84 -9.38 -5.05 11.61
C ILE A 84 -10.27 -3.82 11.52
N LYS A 85 -10.09 -2.87 12.41
CA LYS A 85 -10.82 -1.60 12.43
C LYS A 85 -9.84 -0.47 12.50
N GLU A 86 -10.03 0.54 11.67
CA GLU A 86 -9.24 1.76 11.67
C GLU A 86 -10.17 2.97 11.66
N LEU A 87 -9.89 3.92 12.52
CA LEU A 87 -10.53 5.21 12.59
C LEU A 87 -9.49 6.28 12.37
N SER A 88 -9.72 7.15 11.39
CA SER A 88 -8.80 8.23 11.05
C SER A 88 -9.47 9.59 11.20
N HIS A 89 -8.74 10.53 11.73
CA HIS A 89 -9.10 11.93 11.83
C HIS A 89 -7.98 12.77 11.26
N GLY A 90 -8.34 13.84 10.58
CA GLY A 90 -7.33 14.72 9.99
C GLY A 90 -7.89 16.02 9.49
N ALA A 91 -7.00 16.78 8.88
CA ALA A 91 -7.32 18.04 8.27
C ALA A 91 -6.53 18.21 6.97
N ALA A 92 -7.10 18.92 6.03
CA ALA A 92 -6.43 19.36 4.82
C ALA A 92 -6.57 20.87 4.65
N VAL A 93 -5.49 21.49 4.22
CA VAL A 93 -5.46 22.89 3.79
C VAL A 93 -5.05 22.91 2.33
N GLN A 94 -5.77 23.67 1.52
CA GLN A 94 -5.44 23.90 0.12
C GLN A 94 -5.40 25.39 -0.16
N ALA A 95 -4.48 25.79 -1.00
CA ALA A 95 -4.35 27.19 -1.41
C ALA A 95 -4.01 27.29 -2.90
N GLN A 96 -4.60 28.27 -3.55
CA GLN A 96 -4.26 28.64 -4.91
C GLN A 96 -3.98 30.14 -4.98
N TRP A 97 -2.89 30.51 -5.63
CA TRP A 97 -2.53 31.90 -5.91
C TRP A 97 -2.07 32.01 -7.36
N GLY A 98 -2.94 32.58 -8.19
CA GLY A 98 -2.69 32.62 -9.63
C GLY A 98 -2.45 31.22 -10.20
N SER A 99 -1.26 30.99 -10.72
CA SER A 99 -0.84 29.72 -11.32
C SER A 99 -0.28 28.69 -10.33
N LEU A 100 -0.07 29.06 -9.08
CA LEU A 100 0.44 28.19 -8.05
C LEU A 100 -0.71 27.59 -7.25
N TYR A 101 -0.71 26.28 -7.10
CA TYR A 101 -1.62 25.52 -6.25
C TYR A 101 -0.81 24.63 -5.31
N GLY A 102 -1.25 24.54 -4.09
CA GLY A 102 -0.68 23.61 -3.10
C GLY A 102 -1.72 23.12 -2.11
N ASP A 103 -1.55 21.90 -1.66
CA ASP A 103 -2.32 21.31 -0.57
C ASP A 103 -1.43 20.51 0.37
N VAL A 104 -1.88 20.41 1.61
CA VAL A 104 -1.29 19.57 2.65
C VAL A 104 -2.43 18.89 3.39
N GLU A 105 -2.36 17.58 3.49
CA GLU A 105 -3.26 16.73 4.28
C GLU A 105 -2.46 16.07 5.41
N TYR A 106 -2.99 16.13 6.63
CA TYR A 106 -2.53 15.35 7.76
C TYR A 106 -3.62 14.42 8.24
N LEU A 107 -3.29 13.14 8.44
CA LEU A 107 -4.16 12.14 9.03
C LEU A 107 -3.48 11.46 10.21
N HIS A 108 -4.22 11.34 11.30
CA HIS A 108 -3.92 10.44 12.40
C HIS A 108 -4.91 9.29 12.38
N SER A 109 -4.41 8.07 12.33
CA SER A 109 -5.21 6.84 12.35
C SER A 109 -4.99 6.12 13.68
N SER A 110 -6.07 5.53 14.20
CA SER A 110 -6.04 4.60 15.32
C SER A 110 -6.69 3.31 14.87
N GLY A 111 -5.88 2.25 14.79
CA GLY A 111 -6.32 0.94 14.34
C GLY A 111 -6.24 -0.10 15.44
N THR A 112 -7.11 -1.10 15.35
CA THR A 112 -7.14 -2.26 16.22
C THR A 112 -7.38 -3.52 15.41
N ALA A 113 -6.76 -4.62 15.82
CA ALA A 113 -7.02 -5.95 15.30
C ALA A 113 -7.31 -6.91 16.45
N GLY A 114 -8.34 -7.74 16.30
CA GLY A 114 -8.78 -8.67 17.31
C GLY A 114 -10.29 -8.73 17.41
N GLU A 115 -10.80 -9.62 18.23
CA GLU A 115 -12.22 -9.82 18.49
C GLU A 115 -12.79 -8.68 19.34
N LYS A 116 -14.13 -8.57 19.36
CA LYS A 116 -14.85 -7.46 19.97
C LYS A 116 -14.44 -7.13 21.40
N GLU A 117 -14.09 -8.13 22.19
CA GLU A 117 -13.73 -7.99 23.61
C GLU A 117 -12.24 -8.26 23.87
N VAL A 118 -11.51 -8.73 22.87
CA VAL A 118 -10.12 -9.11 22.97
C VAL A 118 -9.32 -8.44 21.84
N ILE A 119 -8.81 -7.25 22.11
CA ILE A 119 -7.93 -6.55 21.17
C ILE A 119 -6.52 -7.08 21.33
N TRP A 120 -6.01 -7.71 20.26
CA TRP A 120 -4.66 -8.25 20.23
C TRP A 120 -3.63 -7.21 19.83
N PHE A 121 -3.97 -6.38 18.84
CA PHE A 121 -3.05 -5.39 18.28
C PHE A 121 -3.68 -4.01 18.22
N LYS A 122 -2.82 -3.00 18.42
CA LYS A 122 -3.12 -1.60 18.18
C LYS A 122 -2.11 -1.06 17.18
N PHE A 123 -2.56 -0.38 16.14
CA PHE A 123 -1.69 0.16 15.10
C PHE A 123 -1.98 1.63 14.80
N PRO A 124 -1.53 2.55 15.67
CA PRO A 124 -1.63 3.97 15.37
C PRO A 124 -0.71 4.34 14.22
N ALA A 125 -1.17 5.28 13.39
CA ALA A 125 -0.42 5.81 12.28
C ALA A 125 -0.58 7.32 12.13
N HIS A 126 0.43 7.95 11.55
CA HIS A 126 0.43 9.34 11.13
C HIS A 126 0.80 9.40 9.65
N ARG A 127 0.10 10.21 8.87
CA ARG A 127 0.40 10.43 7.46
C ARG A 127 0.29 11.89 7.12
N ILE A 128 1.27 12.39 6.37
CA ILE A 128 1.26 13.71 5.75
C ILE A 128 1.40 13.49 4.25
N THR A 129 0.51 14.09 3.47
CA THR A 129 0.63 14.17 2.02
C THR A 129 0.56 15.62 1.59
N SER A 130 1.34 15.99 0.60
CA SER A 130 1.36 17.35 0.05
C SER A 130 1.53 17.30 -1.44
N HIS A 131 0.79 18.15 -2.14
CA HIS A 131 0.90 18.34 -3.57
C HIS A 131 1.16 19.81 -3.85
N LEU A 132 2.18 20.10 -4.64
CA LEU A 132 2.48 21.41 -5.15
C LEU A 132 2.41 21.37 -6.67
N ARG A 133 1.71 22.35 -7.28
CA ARG A 133 1.55 22.45 -8.74
C ARG A 133 1.72 23.90 -9.18
N TYR A 134 2.62 24.11 -10.12
CA TYR A 134 2.76 25.37 -10.82
C TYR A 134 2.38 25.20 -12.29
N ARG A 135 1.45 26.04 -12.78
CA ARG A 135 0.96 26.04 -14.18
C ARG A 135 1.47 27.28 -14.88
N PHE A 136 1.99 27.12 -16.10
CA PHE A 136 2.22 28.24 -17.01
C PHE A 136 1.83 27.85 -18.43
N ALA A 137 1.42 28.83 -19.22
CA ALA A 137 1.01 28.62 -20.60
C ALA A 137 1.96 29.38 -21.55
N LYS A 138 2.25 28.79 -22.70
CA LYS A 138 3.04 29.39 -23.77
C LYS A 138 2.38 29.07 -25.11
N GLY A 139 1.72 30.07 -25.71
CA GLY A 139 0.91 29.88 -26.90
C GLY A 139 -0.26 28.92 -26.63
N SER A 140 -0.34 27.83 -27.37
CA SER A 140 -1.37 26.79 -27.24
C SER A 140 -0.97 25.63 -26.35
N THR A 141 0.17 25.74 -25.65
CA THR A 141 0.67 24.68 -24.76
C THR A 141 0.53 25.08 -23.30
N GLU A 142 0.18 24.10 -22.47
CA GLU A 142 0.16 24.23 -21.03
C GLU A 142 1.26 23.37 -20.41
N HIS A 143 1.93 23.91 -19.42
CA HIS A 143 3.02 23.29 -18.73
C HIS A 143 2.70 23.21 -17.23
N PHE A 144 2.97 22.08 -16.62
CA PHE A 144 2.79 21.87 -15.19
C PHE A 144 4.07 21.34 -14.58
N LEU A 145 4.51 21.99 -13.53
CA LEU A 145 5.52 21.44 -12.61
C LEU A 145 4.77 20.96 -11.37
N ARG A 146 4.98 19.71 -11.00
CA ARG A 146 4.35 19.10 -9.83
C ARG A 146 5.39 18.50 -8.91
N ILE A 147 5.13 18.58 -7.61
CA ILE A 147 5.88 17.87 -6.59
C ILE A 147 4.87 17.22 -5.66
N ASN A 148 4.92 15.90 -5.56
CA ASN A 148 4.14 15.14 -4.60
C ASN A 148 5.07 14.67 -3.49
N LEU A 149 4.66 14.87 -2.24
CA LEU A 149 5.37 14.43 -1.05
C LEU A 149 4.43 13.58 -0.20
N SER A 150 4.92 12.45 0.27
CA SER A 150 4.21 11.60 1.22
C SER A 150 5.16 11.17 2.32
N TRP A 151 4.75 11.38 3.57
CA TRP A 151 5.42 10.87 4.75
C TRP A 151 4.43 10.09 5.61
N SER A 152 4.86 8.97 6.14
CA SER A 152 4.04 8.20 7.09
C SER A 152 4.89 7.56 8.17
N ARG A 153 4.28 7.39 9.34
CA ARG A 153 4.79 6.59 10.44
C ARG A 153 3.66 5.73 10.97
N GLN A 154 3.88 4.44 11.04
CA GLN A 154 2.98 3.46 11.61
C GLN A 154 3.70 2.65 12.66
N THR A 155 3.03 2.33 13.74
CA THR A 155 3.53 1.39 14.76
C THR A 155 2.48 0.30 14.97
N ASN A 156 2.92 -0.85 15.45
CA ASN A 156 2.05 -1.92 15.87
C ASN A 156 2.46 -2.38 17.26
N ASP A 157 1.52 -2.33 18.19
CA ASP A 157 1.68 -2.72 19.57
C ASP A 157 0.83 -3.96 19.83
N GLU A 158 1.45 -5.03 20.32
CA GLU A 158 0.79 -6.28 20.72
C GLU A 158 0.41 -6.20 22.19
N ASN A 159 -0.86 -6.45 22.51
CA ASN A 159 -1.31 -6.50 23.89
C ASN A 159 -0.89 -7.82 24.56
N VAL A 160 -0.37 -7.71 25.76
CA VAL A 160 -0.12 -8.86 26.63
C VAL A 160 -1.43 -9.19 27.36
N LEU A 161 -2.05 -10.27 26.95
CA LEU A 161 -3.36 -10.68 27.44
C LEU A 161 -3.23 -11.80 28.47
N GLY A 162 -4.07 -11.76 29.47
CA GLY A 162 -4.27 -12.87 30.41
C GLY A 162 -5.75 -13.06 30.69
N GLN A 163 -6.11 -14.26 31.11
CA GLN A 163 -7.48 -14.62 31.44
C GLN A 163 -7.59 -14.90 32.91
N GLU A 164 -8.60 -14.32 33.54
CA GLU A 164 -9.01 -14.60 34.91
C GLU A 164 -10.40 -15.25 34.90
N ILE A 165 -10.51 -16.37 35.60
CA ILE A 165 -11.79 -17.08 35.75
C ILE A 165 -12.28 -16.84 37.16
N SER A 166 -13.38 -16.11 37.29
CA SER A 166 -14.04 -15.89 38.56
C SER A 166 -15.52 -16.25 38.46
N ASN A 167 -15.98 -17.12 39.33
CA ASN A 167 -17.38 -17.61 39.35
C ASN A 167 -17.88 -18.17 37.99
N GLY A 168 -17.01 -18.84 37.25
CA GLY A 168 -17.37 -19.37 35.93
C GLY A 168 -17.40 -18.35 34.78
N ILE A 169 -17.07 -17.10 35.06
CA ILE A 169 -16.96 -16.03 34.06
C ILE A 169 -15.48 -15.84 33.73
N THR A 170 -15.13 -15.98 32.45
CA THR A 170 -13.80 -15.70 31.96
C THR A 170 -13.72 -14.22 31.57
N THR A 171 -12.81 -13.48 32.19
CA THR A 171 -12.53 -12.09 31.88
C THR A 171 -11.12 -11.98 31.33
N THR A 172 -10.97 -11.30 30.18
CA THR A 172 -9.66 -11.05 29.60
C THR A 172 -9.13 -9.70 30.09
N HIS A 173 -7.92 -9.72 30.62
CA HIS A 173 -7.22 -8.52 31.09
C HIS A 173 -6.03 -8.21 30.20
N VAL A 174 -5.80 -6.91 29.94
CA VAL A 174 -4.60 -6.41 29.28
C VAL A 174 -3.59 -5.99 30.34
N TYR A 175 -2.51 -6.74 30.47
CA TYR A 175 -1.44 -6.46 31.44
C TYR A 175 -0.43 -5.42 30.95
N GLY A 176 -0.39 -5.19 29.64
CA GLY A 176 0.51 -4.25 29.01
C GLY A 176 0.49 -4.40 27.50
N SER A 177 1.39 -3.70 26.83
CA SER A 177 1.59 -3.86 25.40
C SER A 177 3.07 -3.74 25.04
N ASN A 178 3.49 -4.51 24.04
CA ASN A 178 4.83 -4.49 23.48
C ASN A 178 4.78 -3.91 22.06
N ARG A 179 5.69 -3.00 21.77
CA ARG A 179 5.88 -2.55 20.37
C ARG A 179 6.57 -3.64 19.58
N ILE A 180 5.84 -4.21 18.61
CA ILE A 180 6.35 -5.31 17.77
C ILE A 180 6.78 -4.83 16.38
N PHE A 181 6.28 -3.67 15.93
CA PHE A 181 6.59 -3.15 14.61
C PHE A 181 6.57 -1.62 14.58
N GLU A 182 7.50 -1.03 13.83
CA GLU A 182 7.49 0.38 13.44
C GLU A 182 7.90 0.50 11.98
N ARG A 183 7.16 1.28 11.21
CA ARG A 183 7.49 1.63 9.82
C ARG A 183 7.44 3.14 9.63
N LYS A 184 8.49 3.68 9.00
CA LYS A 184 8.54 5.05 8.50
C LYS A 184 8.71 5.00 7.00
N ALA A 185 7.96 5.81 6.29
CA ALA A 185 8.07 5.91 4.84
C ALA A 185 8.12 7.38 4.43
N LEU A 186 8.94 7.67 3.44
CA LEU A 186 9.03 8.97 2.78
C LEU A 186 9.06 8.73 1.28
N SER A 187 8.24 9.47 0.52
CA SER A 187 8.29 9.49 -0.95
C SER A 187 8.23 10.93 -1.44
N VAL A 188 9.07 11.24 -2.42
CA VAL A 188 9.10 12.53 -3.12
C VAL A 188 9.07 12.26 -4.61
N GLN A 189 8.13 12.88 -5.31
CA GLN A 189 7.90 12.67 -6.73
C GLN A 189 7.77 14.00 -7.46
N PRO A 190 8.87 14.56 -7.99
CA PRO A 190 8.83 15.66 -8.95
C PRO A 190 8.37 15.17 -10.33
N GLU A 191 7.53 15.95 -10.98
CA GLU A 191 6.97 15.64 -12.29
C GLU A 191 6.82 16.92 -13.12
N TYR A 192 7.13 16.82 -14.40
CA TYR A 192 6.80 17.82 -15.41
C TYR A 192 5.80 17.25 -16.40
N GLU A 193 4.76 18.01 -16.71
CA GLU A 193 3.74 17.67 -17.70
C GLU A 193 3.60 18.79 -18.71
N LEU A 194 3.56 18.41 -19.97
CA LEU A 194 3.27 19.27 -21.11
C LEU A 194 1.97 18.81 -21.76
N ILE A 195 1.00 19.70 -21.89
CA ILE A 195 -0.23 19.47 -22.63
C ILE A 195 -0.23 20.38 -23.86
N ALA A 196 -0.32 19.77 -25.03
CA ALA A 196 -0.36 20.43 -26.32
C ALA A 196 -1.60 19.98 -27.11
N PRO A 197 -2.07 20.74 -28.13
CA PRO A 197 -3.26 20.37 -28.93
C PRO A 197 -3.16 18.99 -29.60
N LYS A 198 -1.95 18.49 -29.81
CA LYS A 198 -1.70 17.21 -30.49
C LYS A 198 -1.26 16.09 -29.53
N GLY A 199 -1.20 16.35 -28.22
CA GLY A 199 -0.81 15.31 -27.27
C GLY A 199 -0.29 15.83 -25.95
N GLU A 200 0.09 14.90 -25.13
CA GLU A 200 0.57 15.10 -23.76
C GLU A 200 1.92 14.40 -23.56
N LEU A 201 2.79 15.02 -22.80
CA LEU A 201 4.06 14.42 -22.35
C LEU A 201 4.18 14.62 -20.86
N ARG A 202 4.55 13.57 -20.16
CA ARG A 202 4.83 13.58 -18.71
C ARG A 202 6.17 12.91 -18.45
N VAL A 203 7.01 13.59 -17.69
CA VAL A 203 8.33 13.08 -17.26
C VAL A 203 8.47 13.31 -15.77
N GLY A 204 8.94 12.31 -15.05
CA GLY A 204 9.08 12.42 -13.60
C GLY A 204 10.14 11.50 -13.04
N ALA A 205 10.41 11.74 -11.78
CA ALA A 205 11.21 10.86 -10.94
C ALA A 205 10.49 10.62 -9.62
N GLU A 206 10.80 9.52 -8.98
CA GLU A 206 10.31 9.19 -7.64
C GLU A 206 11.48 8.65 -6.82
N ILE A 207 11.62 9.15 -5.61
CA ILE A 207 12.53 8.62 -4.62
C ILE A 207 11.69 8.26 -3.40
N SER A 208 11.78 7.01 -2.96
CA SER A 208 11.10 6.53 -1.77
C SER A 208 12.08 5.84 -0.83
N SER A 209 11.88 6.04 0.46
CA SER A 209 12.65 5.38 1.51
C SER A 209 11.70 4.80 2.54
N PHE A 210 11.92 3.54 2.89
CA PHE A 210 11.17 2.81 3.90
C PHE A 210 12.14 2.32 4.96
N LYS A 211 11.85 2.66 6.21
CA LYS A 211 12.54 2.11 7.35
C LYS A 211 11.54 1.30 8.18
N SER A 212 11.82 0.03 8.37
CA SER A 212 11.01 -0.88 9.17
C SER A 212 11.84 -1.45 10.30
N MET A 213 11.22 -1.63 11.45
CA MET A 213 11.80 -2.28 12.61
C MET A 213 10.76 -3.25 13.18
N THR A 214 11.17 -4.46 13.43
CA THR A 214 10.37 -5.49 14.08
C THR A 214 11.04 -5.93 15.37
N THR A 215 10.26 -6.04 16.43
CA THR A 215 10.69 -6.60 17.71
C THR A 215 9.71 -7.69 18.12
N GLN A 216 10.21 -8.87 18.43
CA GLN A 216 9.42 -9.91 19.06
C GLN A 216 10.24 -10.38 20.26
N MET A 217 9.72 -10.41 21.42
CA MET A 217 10.45 -10.76 22.65
C MET A 217 11.98 -10.68 22.55
N TYR A 218 12.63 -9.96 23.46
CA TYR A 218 14.10 -9.92 23.49
C TYR A 218 14.69 -11.35 23.41
N PRO A 219 15.69 -11.61 22.55
CA PRO A 219 16.52 -10.66 21.79
C PRO A 219 16.16 -10.44 20.31
N TYR A 220 14.96 -10.74 19.88
CA TYR A 220 14.59 -10.72 18.46
C TYR A 220 14.30 -9.30 17.96
N VAL A 221 15.25 -8.74 17.23
CA VAL A 221 15.11 -7.45 16.56
C VAL A 221 15.55 -7.57 15.10
N ALA A 222 14.72 -7.18 14.17
CA ALA A 222 15.09 -7.00 12.78
C ALA A 222 14.81 -5.55 12.36
N SER A 223 15.79 -4.92 11.74
CA SER A 223 15.68 -3.54 11.25
C SER A 223 16.22 -3.44 9.85
N GLN A 224 15.43 -2.90 8.94
CA GLN A 224 15.81 -2.71 7.55
C GLN A 224 15.48 -1.31 7.05
N THR A 225 16.26 -0.88 6.07
CA THR A 225 15.99 0.34 5.30
C THR A 225 16.04 -0.02 3.83
N MET A 226 14.99 0.31 3.09
CA MET A 226 14.96 0.21 1.63
C MET A 226 14.89 1.62 1.05
N THR A 227 15.69 1.92 0.04
CA THR A 227 15.63 3.15 -0.72
C THR A 227 15.46 2.80 -2.19
N CYS A 228 14.42 3.32 -2.81
CA CYS A 228 14.09 3.03 -4.21
C CYS A 228 14.02 4.34 -5.00
N GLY A 229 14.60 4.32 -6.19
CA GLY A 229 14.51 5.38 -7.18
C GLY A 229 13.81 4.89 -8.43
N ARG A 230 13.00 5.72 -9.04
CA ARG A 230 12.36 5.47 -10.33
C ARG A 230 12.37 6.74 -11.17
N VAL A 231 12.72 6.60 -12.44
CA VAL A 231 12.48 7.64 -13.45
C VAL A 231 11.50 7.13 -14.46
N TYR A 232 10.64 8.00 -14.97
CA TYR A 232 9.62 7.60 -15.93
C TYR A 232 9.30 8.72 -16.92
N ALA A 233 8.86 8.30 -18.09
CA ALA A 233 8.26 9.17 -19.08
C ALA A 233 7.02 8.51 -19.66
N SER A 234 6.00 9.29 -19.97
CA SER A 234 4.80 8.82 -20.67
C SER A 234 4.26 9.92 -21.57
N GLY A 235 3.64 9.50 -22.66
CA GLY A 235 3.02 10.46 -23.57
C GLY A 235 1.84 9.86 -24.31
N VAL A 236 0.99 10.76 -24.80
CA VAL A 236 -0.14 10.48 -25.67
C VAL A 236 -0.05 11.39 -26.87
N LEU A 237 -0.11 10.82 -28.07
CA LEU A 237 -0.18 11.55 -29.32
C LEU A 237 -1.58 11.40 -29.92
N HIS A 238 -2.26 12.52 -30.15
CA HIS A 238 -3.57 12.57 -30.81
C HIS A 238 -3.39 12.69 -32.31
N ALA A 239 -3.73 11.65 -33.06
CA ALA A 239 -3.61 11.58 -34.53
C ALA A 239 -4.97 11.29 -35.15
N GLY A 240 -5.78 12.31 -35.29
CA GLY A 240 -7.14 12.21 -35.84
C GLY A 240 -8.06 11.40 -34.96
N ARG A 241 -8.40 10.15 -35.38
CA ARG A 241 -9.22 9.23 -34.59
C ARG A 241 -8.39 8.29 -33.71
N PHE A 242 -7.08 8.42 -33.73
CA PHE A 242 -6.19 7.57 -32.96
C PHE A 242 -5.51 8.33 -31.83
N ASP A 243 -5.42 7.71 -30.66
CA ASP A 243 -4.49 8.10 -29.63
C ASP A 243 -3.41 7.03 -29.52
N VAL A 244 -2.18 7.41 -29.74
CA VAL A 244 -1.00 6.56 -29.53
C VAL A 244 -0.42 6.88 -28.17
N LYS A 245 -0.33 5.87 -27.30
CA LYS A 245 0.18 6.00 -25.95
C LYS A 245 1.50 5.25 -25.83
N ALA A 246 2.46 5.87 -25.17
CA ALA A 246 3.71 5.22 -24.81
C ALA A 246 4.12 5.61 -23.40
N ALA A 247 4.69 4.67 -22.66
CA ALA A 247 5.28 4.93 -21.35
C ALA A 247 6.50 4.04 -21.15
N ALA A 248 7.52 4.59 -20.50
CA ALA A 248 8.69 3.86 -20.08
C ALA A 248 9.10 4.25 -18.67
N SER A 249 9.65 3.32 -17.91
CA SER A 249 10.24 3.61 -16.60
C SER A 249 11.43 2.69 -16.32
N LEU A 250 12.36 3.24 -15.55
CA LEU A 250 13.48 2.53 -14.96
C LEU A 250 13.43 2.69 -13.45
N SER A 251 13.57 1.62 -12.71
CA SER A 251 13.61 1.64 -11.25
C SER A 251 14.79 0.83 -10.74
N ILE A 252 15.35 1.29 -9.62
CA ILE A 252 16.41 0.63 -8.88
C ILE A 252 16.26 0.95 -7.40
N GLY A 253 16.63 0.01 -6.57
CA GLY A 253 16.64 0.22 -5.13
C GLY A 253 17.85 -0.39 -4.48
N ASP A 254 18.01 -0.05 -3.22
CA ASP A 254 19.00 -0.63 -2.32
C ASP A 254 18.33 -1.05 -1.02
N PHE A 255 18.84 -2.08 -0.43
CA PHE A 255 18.36 -2.68 0.80
C PHE A 255 19.52 -2.82 1.79
N THR A 256 19.30 -2.30 3.00
CA THR A 256 20.28 -2.41 4.07
C THR A 256 19.61 -2.97 5.32
N GLU A 257 20.13 -4.07 5.81
CA GLU A 257 19.76 -4.67 7.10
C GLU A 257 20.78 -4.25 8.16
N LYS A 258 20.30 -3.63 9.26
CA LYS A 258 21.21 -3.12 10.30
C LYS A 258 21.35 -4.02 11.51
N SER A 259 20.33 -4.76 11.85
CA SER A 259 20.40 -5.70 12.98
C SER A 259 19.40 -6.82 12.78
N ARG A 260 19.90 -7.98 12.83
CA ARG A 260 19.13 -9.22 12.83
C ARG A 260 19.69 -10.09 13.92
N THR A 261 18.97 -10.20 15.01
CA THR A 261 19.33 -11.12 16.06
C THR A 261 18.52 -12.40 15.90
N THR A 262 19.23 -13.45 15.65
CA THR A 262 18.84 -14.84 15.63
C THR A 262 17.93 -15.31 14.52
N GLU A 263 18.43 -16.28 13.84
CA GLU A 263 17.69 -17.28 13.13
C GLU A 263 16.71 -17.93 14.09
N THR A 264 15.45 -17.62 13.94
CA THR A 264 14.42 -18.43 14.57
C THR A 264 14.42 -19.74 13.82
N THR A 265 14.92 -20.74 14.45
CA THR A 265 14.95 -22.11 13.95
C THR A 265 13.57 -22.78 13.92
N ALA A 266 12.54 -22.11 14.40
CA ALA A 266 11.17 -22.59 14.30
C ALA A 266 10.56 -22.18 12.96
N GLU A 267 11.05 -22.73 11.88
CA GLU A 267 10.18 -22.94 10.72
C GLU A 267 9.07 -23.87 11.18
N PRO A 268 7.80 -23.56 10.90
CA PRO A 268 6.72 -24.52 11.17
C PRO A 268 7.09 -25.80 10.41
N GLY A 269 7.32 -26.85 11.15
CA GLY A 269 7.82 -28.11 10.59
C GLY A 269 6.82 -28.66 9.62
N ASP A 270 7.01 -28.45 8.42
CA ASP A 270 6.77 -29.23 7.23
C ASP A 270 6.92 -28.35 5.99
N PRO A 271 7.66 -28.80 5.00
CA PRO A 271 7.86 -28.03 3.80
C PRO A 271 6.51 -27.72 3.13
N PRO A 272 6.37 -26.55 2.54
CA PRO A 272 7.39 -25.85 1.80
C PRO A 272 7.73 -24.44 2.34
N TYR A 273 7.60 -24.17 3.61
CA TYR A 273 7.60 -22.80 4.14
C TYR A 273 8.99 -22.30 4.49
N ARG A 274 9.74 -21.91 3.49
CA ARG A 274 10.96 -21.14 3.69
C ARG A 274 10.62 -19.65 3.78
N LEU A 275 10.22 -19.20 4.96
CA LEU A 275 9.90 -17.78 5.19
C LEU A 275 11.09 -16.85 4.87
N THR A 276 12.31 -17.35 5.02
CA THR A 276 13.53 -16.68 4.59
C THR A 276 13.54 -16.38 3.10
N ASP A 277 13.10 -17.30 2.26
CA ASP A 277 13.03 -17.10 0.82
C ASP A 277 11.97 -16.05 0.46
N TYR A 278 10.83 -16.02 1.16
CA TYR A 278 9.81 -14.97 0.99
C TYR A 278 10.33 -13.59 1.37
N TYR A 279 11.10 -13.50 2.45
CA TYR A 279 11.73 -12.25 2.88
C TYR A 279 12.69 -11.72 1.80
N HIS A 280 13.56 -12.57 1.27
CA HIS A 280 14.48 -12.20 0.19
C HIS A 280 13.73 -11.86 -1.10
N LEU A 281 12.72 -12.64 -1.45
CA LEU A 281 11.87 -12.38 -2.60
C LEU A 281 11.16 -11.02 -2.51
N GLN A 282 10.62 -10.63 -1.34
CA GLN A 282 10.01 -9.33 -1.14
C GLN A 282 11.00 -8.18 -1.28
N ASN A 283 12.20 -8.33 -0.71
CA ASN A 283 13.25 -7.34 -0.81
C ASN A 283 13.72 -7.17 -2.26
N GLU A 284 13.97 -8.26 -2.96
CA GLU A 284 14.34 -8.25 -4.37
C GLU A 284 13.21 -7.65 -5.22
N TYR A 285 11.95 -8.02 -4.95
CA TYR A 285 10.80 -7.44 -5.66
C TYR A 285 10.72 -5.92 -5.48
N ALA A 286 11.10 -5.38 -4.34
CA ALA A 286 11.09 -3.94 -4.07
C ALA A 286 12.29 -3.21 -4.68
N THR A 287 13.48 -3.82 -4.69
CA THR A 287 14.75 -3.13 -4.94
C THR A 287 15.44 -3.49 -6.25
N ALA A 288 15.16 -4.66 -6.84
CA ALA A 288 15.81 -5.09 -8.07
C ALA A 288 15.66 -4.06 -9.21
N PRO A 289 16.72 -3.82 -9.98
CA PRO A 289 16.62 -2.96 -11.15
C PRO A 289 15.59 -3.48 -12.13
N ARG A 290 14.72 -2.60 -12.64
CA ARG A 290 13.65 -2.96 -13.58
C ARG A 290 13.46 -1.91 -14.65
N ALA A 291 13.23 -2.39 -15.86
CA ALA A 291 12.76 -1.59 -17.00
C ALA A 291 11.35 -2.00 -17.36
N THR A 292 10.47 -1.03 -17.53
CA THR A 292 9.08 -1.25 -17.98
C THR A 292 8.79 -0.38 -19.17
N VAL A 293 8.18 -0.96 -20.21
CA VAL A 293 7.69 -0.25 -21.38
C VAL A 293 6.23 -0.63 -21.59
N ASN A 294 5.38 0.36 -21.84
CA ASN A 294 3.98 0.17 -22.18
C ASN A 294 3.68 0.93 -23.47
N VAL A 295 2.92 0.31 -24.36
CA VAL A 295 2.42 0.93 -25.58
C VAL A 295 0.93 0.67 -25.70
N GLY A 296 0.20 1.64 -26.27
CA GLY A 296 -1.23 1.52 -26.44
C GLY A 296 -1.71 2.27 -27.67
N LEU A 297 -2.78 1.76 -28.23
CA LEU A 297 -3.47 2.39 -29.34
C LEU A 297 -4.97 2.43 -29.01
N ARG A 298 -5.53 3.64 -29.02
CA ARG A 298 -6.96 3.85 -28.88
C ARG A 298 -7.52 4.39 -30.21
N TYR A 299 -8.61 3.80 -30.65
CA TYR A 299 -9.37 4.26 -31.79
C TYR A 299 -10.72 4.81 -31.35
N HIS A 300 -11.04 6.05 -31.76
CA HIS A 300 -12.28 6.71 -31.49
C HIS A 300 -13.27 6.49 -32.65
N PHE A 301 -14.35 5.77 -32.38
CA PHE A 301 -15.45 5.58 -33.28
C PHE A 301 -16.37 6.83 -33.30
N HIS A 302 -17.41 6.75 -34.07
CA HIS A 302 -18.45 7.79 -34.07
C HIS A 302 -19.26 7.75 -32.74
N ARG A 303 -19.73 8.90 -32.28
CA ARG A 303 -20.58 9.04 -31.06
C ARG A 303 -19.92 8.63 -29.74
N GLY A 304 -18.65 8.93 -29.58
CA GLY A 304 -17.96 8.76 -28.28
C GLY A 304 -17.54 7.32 -27.91
N ILE A 305 -17.84 6.34 -28.77
CA ILE A 305 -17.36 4.96 -28.56
C ILE A 305 -15.86 4.88 -28.89
N TYR A 306 -15.11 4.14 -28.11
CA TYR A 306 -13.72 3.84 -28.41
C TYR A 306 -13.36 2.39 -28.12
N ALA A 307 -12.34 1.91 -28.83
CA ALA A 307 -11.63 0.66 -28.51
C ALA A 307 -10.16 0.98 -28.24
N GLU A 308 -9.58 0.32 -27.27
CA GLU A 308 -8.18 0.50 -26.90
C GLU A 308 -7.50 -0.87 -26.70
N ILE A 309 -6.31 -1.03 -27.25
CA ILE A 309 -5.41 -2.13 -26.98
C ILE A 309 -4.15 -1.58 -26.33
N GLN A 310 -3.68 -2.21 -25.28
CA GLN A 310 -2.44 -1.87 -24.59
C GLN A 310 -1.61 -3.13 -24.39
N GLY A 311 -0.30 -3.01 -24.59
CA GLY A 311 0.70 -4.03 -24.27
C GLY A 311 1.75 -3.45 -23.34
N GLY A 312 2.20 -4.23 -22.39
CA GLY A 312 3.26 -3.86 -21.46
C GLY A 312 4.30 -4.96 -21.34
N TYR A 313 5.54 -4.57 -21.22
CA TYR A 313 6.67 -5.45 -20.96
C TYR A 313 7.50 -4.92 -19.80
N THR A 314 7.77 -5.78 -18.84
CA THR A 314 8.66 -5.49 -17.71
C THR A 314 9.78 -6.50 -17.70
N HIS A 315 11.01 -6.02 -17.55
CA HIS A 315 12.21 -6.85 -17.39
C HIS A 315 12.92 -6.46 -16.10
N GLY A 316 13.21 -7.46 -15.27
CA GLY A 316 14.03 -7.34 -14.06
C GLY A 316 15.44 -7.82 -14.33
N PHE A 317 16.40 -7.16 -13.73
CA PHE A 317 17.83 -7.46 -13.86
C PHE A 317 18.38 -7.98 -12.53
N ASN A 318 19.34 -8.90 -12.60
CA ASN A 318 20.06 -9.43 -11.44
C ASN A 318 19.12 -10.05 -10.39
N LEU A 319 18.16 -10.87 -10.85
CA LEU A 319 17.21 -11.54 -10.00
C LEU A 319 17.79 -12.88 -9.51
N GLU A 320 17.63 -13.15 -8.23
CA GLU A 320 18.06 -14.38 -7.58
C GLU A 320 16.87 -15.17 -7.04
N TYR A 321 15.90 -14.50 -6.40
CA TYR A 321 14.74 -15.12 -5.74
C TYR A 321 13.48 -15.08 -6.58
N ILE A 322 13.34 -14.11 -7.47
CA ILE A 322 12.15 -14.00 -8.34
C ILE A 322 12.30 -14.94 -9.51
N ALA A 323 11.35 -15.87 -9.66
CA ALA A 323 11.32 -16.78 -10.80
C ALA A 323 10.92 -16.03 -12.08
N GLY A 324 11.84 -16.01 -13.05
CA GLY A 324 11.65 -15.36 -14.35
C GLY A 324 11.92 -13.86 -14.32
N SER A 325 12.66 -13.40 -15.33
CA SER A 325 13.13 -12.01 -15.44
C SER A 325 12.15 -11.09 -16.18
N SER A 326 11.11 -11.62 -16.81
CA SER A 326 10.25 -10.81 -17.66
C SER A 326 8.77 -11.15 -17.50
N ARG A 327 7.94 -10.11 -17.69
CA ARG A 327 6.49 -10.20 -17.63
C ARG A 327 5.87 -9.42 -18.76
N TRP A 328 4.94 -10.05 -19.47
CA TRP A 328 4.06 -9.43 -20.44
C TRP A 328 2.67 -9.24 -19.87
N ASN A 329 2.03 -8.16 -20.24
CA ASN A 329 0.62 -7.91 -19.95
C ASN A 329 -0.03 -7.29 -21.18
N GLU A 330 -1.25 -7.70 -21.45
CA GLU A 330 -2.10 -7.18 -22.52
C GLU A 330 -3.46 -6.81 -21.97
N THR A 331 -4.03 -5.72 -22.48
CA THR A 331 -5.34 -5.25 -22.06
C THR A 331 -6.11 -4.76 -23.28
N ILE A 332 -7.35 -5.20 -23.43
CA ILE A 332 -8.30 -4.70 -24.42
C ILE A 332 -9.43 -4.00 -23.66
N LYS A 333 -9.78 -2.78 -24.07
CA LYS A 333 -10.85 -1.99 -23.48
C LYS A 333 -11.83 -1.53 -24.56
N LEU A 334 -13.10 -1.60 -24.25
CA LEU A 334 -14.16 -0.94 -24.97
C LEU A 334 -14.80 0.07 -24.01
N GLY A 335 -15.06 1.27 -24.49
CA GLY A 335 -15.61 2.32 -23.64
C GLY A 335 -16.39 3.38 -24.42
N TYR A 336 -17.02 4.24 -23.66
CA TYR A 336 -17.80 5.36 -24.16
C TYR A 336 -17.38 6.63 -23.44
N THR A 337 -17.19 7.71 -24.19
CA THR A 337 -16.93 9.05 -23.65
C THR A 337 -18.20 9.88 -23.82
N PHE A 338 -18.72 10.38 -22.69
CA PHE A 338 -19.90 11.23 -22.61
C PHE A 338 -19.60 12.65 -23.07
#